data_24a1e0e4a7f19b7dd170c562a6f53877
#
_entry.id   24a1e0e4a7f19b7dd170c562a6f53877
#
_cell.length_a   1.000
_cell.length_b   1.000
_cell.length_c   1.000
_cell.angle_alpha   90.00
_cell.angle_beta   90.00
_cell.angle_gamma   90.00
#
_symmetry.space_group_name_H-M   'P 1'
#
loop_
_entity.id
_entity.type
_entity.pdbx_description
1 polymer ?
#
loop_
_entity_poly.entity_id
_entity_poly.type
_entity_poly.pdbx_seq_one_letter_code
_entity_poly.pdbx_strand_id
1 'polypeptide(L)'
;MPKILKIDTSSKNASISYSNKGKLVDKKIWISKNNHSIELSENVIKLFTKNNLNINELDYISVALGPGGFTAIRVGISFAMGRSEER
;
A
#
# COMPACT_ATOMS: atom_id res chain seq x y z
N MET A 1 -4.77 1.75 -17.17
CA MET A 1 -4.14 2.65 -16.21
C MET A 1 -4.01 1.95 -14.87
N PRO A 2 -2.86 2.07 -14.20
CA PRO A 2 -2.62 1.29 -13.00
C PRO A 2 -3.37 1.78 -11.77
N LYS A 3 -3.72 0.83 -10.94
CA LYS A 3 -4.21 1.08 -9.58
C LYS A 3 -3.02 0.92 -8.64
N ILE A 4 -2.69 1.97 -7.92
CA ILE A 4 -1.46 2.02 -7.11
C ILE A 4 -1.80 2.34 -5.67
N LEU A 5 -1.25 1.56 -4.75
CA LEU A 5 -1.26 1.88 -3.33
C LEU A 5 0.13 2.37 -2.94
N LYS A 6 0.22 3.59 -2.45
CA LYS A 6 1.47 4.16 -1.94
C LYS A 6 1.50 4.04 -0.43
N ILE A 7 2.62 3.58 0.09
CA ILE A 7 2.83 3.42 1.52
C ILE A 7 4.05 4.23 1.93
N ASP A 8 3.89 5.08 2.92
CA ASP A 8 4.99 5.87 3.45
C ASP A 8 5.01 5.76 4.97
N THR A 9 5.94 4.96 5.49
CA THR A 9 6.17 4.82 6.92
C THR A 9 7.59 5.24 7.29
N SER A 10 8.20 6.09 6.46
CA SER A 10 9.58 6.51 6.65
C SER A 10 9.75 7.54 7.76
N SER A 11 8.67 8.08 8.28
CA SER A 11 8.70 9.05 9.38
C SER A 11 7.58 8.74 10.36
N LYS A 12 7.49 9.54 11.43
CA LYS A 12 6.40 9.40 12.40
C LYS A 12 5.04 9.62 11.77
N ASN A 13 4.96 10.48 10.76
CA ASN A 13 3.73 10.72 10.02
C ASN A 13 3.63 9.67 8.93
N ALA A 14 2.95 8.58 9.22
CA ALA A 14 2.74 7.52 8.25
C ALA A 14 1.55 7.85 7.36
N SER A 15 1.57 7.36 6.14
CA SER A 15 0.46 7.56 5.22
C SER A 15 0.34 6.41 4.24
N ILE A 16 -0.90 6.21 3.80
CA ILE A 16 -1.18 5.37 2.64
C ILE A 16 -2.10 6.16 1.71
N SER A 17 -1.94 5.94 0.42
CA SER A 17 -2.81 6.57 -0.55
C SER A 17 -3.11 5.60 -1.69
N TYR A 18 -4.33 5.65 -2.18
CA TYR A 18 -4.77 4.84 -3.28
C TYR A 18 -5.07 5.72 -4.48
N SER A 19 -4.47 5.39 -5.61
CA SER A 19 -4.66 6.10 -6.87
C SER A 19 -5.17 5.16 -7.94
N ASN A 20 -6.06 5.66 -8.78
CA ASN A 20 -6.59 4.93 -9.91
C ASN A 20 -6.55 5.84 -11.13
N LYS A 21 -5.97 5.37 -12.22
CA LYS A 21 -5.86 6.13 -13.47
C LYS A 21 -5.17 7.47 -13.27
N GLY A 22 -4.17 7.51 -12.40
CA GLY A 22 -3.39 8.71 -12.13
C GLY A 22 -4.09 9.71 -11.21
N LYS A 23 -5.24 9.38 -10.65
CA LYS A 23 -5.98 10.26 -9.75
C LYS A 23 -6.00 9.67 -8.35
N LEU A 24 -5.76 10.53 -7.36
CA LEU A 24 -5.87 10.14 -5.97
C LEU A 24 -7.34 9.86 -5.63
N VAL A 25 -7.62 8.65 -5.17
CA VAL A 25 -8.97 8.23 -4.80
C VAL A 25 -9.19 8.43 -3.30
N ASP A 26 -8.23 8.01 -2.49
CA ASP A 26 -8.36 8.10 -1.04
C ASP A 26 -6.97 8.12 -0.40
N LYS A 27 -6.90 8.67 0.80
CA LYS A 27 -5.65 8.79 1.53
C LYS A 27 -5.91 8.70 3.01
N LYS A 28 -5.00 8.08 3.76
CA LYS A 28 -5.03 8.05 5.21
C LYS A 28 -3.68 8.49 5.74
N ILE A 29 -3.70 9.34 6.77
CA ILE A 29 -2.50 9.82 7.44
C ILE A 29 -2.69 9.58 8.93
N TRP A 30 -1.67 9.08 9.60
CA TRP A 30 -1.71 8.90 11.05
C TRP A 30 -0.32 9.10 11.64
N ILE A 31 -0.29 9.33 12.94
CA ILE A 31 0.98 9.45 13.66
C ILE A 31 1.30 8.08 14.25
N SER A 32 2.44 7.54 13.89
CA SER A 32 2.86 6.22 14.36
C SER A 32 3.24 6.25 15.83
N LYS A 33 2.81 5.22 16.55
CA LYS A 33 3.05 5.09 17.99
C LYS A 33 3.93 3.89 18.34
N ASN A 34 4.80 3.45 17.44
CA ASN A 34 5.75 2.35 17.64
C ASN A 34 5.37 1.00 17.05
N ASN A 35 4.15 0.86 16.54
CA ASN A 35 3.70 -0.41 15.93
C ASN A 35 3.35 -0.24 14.46
N HIS A 36 4.35 0.09 13.65
CA HIS A 36 4.15 0.36 12.23
C HIS A 36 3.37 -0.74 11.51
N SER A 37 3.73 -2.00 11.78
CA SER A 37 3.10 -3.13 11.08
C SER A 37 1.61 -3.24 11.39
N ILE A 38 1.25 -3.13 12.65
CA ILE A 38 -0.15 -3.24 13.08
C ILE A 38 -0.95 -2.05 12.59
N GLU A 39 -0.41 -0.85 12.77
CA GLU A 39 -1.06 0.38 12.35
C GLU A 39 -1.28 0.40 10.84
N LEU A 40 -0.27 -0.01 10.09
CA LEU A 40 -0.35 -0.08 8.65
C LEU A 40 -1.43 -1.07 8.20
N SER A 41 -1.43 -2.27 8.78
CA SER A 41 -2.42 -3.29 8.43
C SER A 41 -3.84 -2.81 8.68
N GLU A 42 -4.07 -2.21 9.84
CA GLU A 42 -5.40 -1.70 10.18
C GLU A 42 -5.87 -0.62 9.23
N ASN A 43 -4.97 0.32 8.90
CA ASN A 43 -5.32 1.42 8.00
C ASN A 43 -5.52 0.95 6.56
N VAL A 44 -4.73 -0.02 6.11
CA VAL A 44 -4.91 -0.61 4.78
C VAL A 44 -6.26 -1.31 4.69
N ILE A 45 -6.60 -2.10 5.71
CA ILE A 45 -7.90 -2.79 5.73
C ILE A 45 -9.05 -1.79 5.70
N LYS A 46 -8.96 -0.72 6.48
CA LYS A 46 -9.99 0.32 6.50
C LYS A 46 -10.14 1.00 5.15
N LEU A 47 -9.02 1.32 4.52
CA LEU A 47 -9.02 1.96 3.21
C LEU A 47 -9.67 1.05 2.17
N PHE A 48 -9.30 -0.22 2.16
CA PHE A 48 -9.82 -1.20 1.21
C PHE A 48 -11.31 -1.44 1.43
N THR A 49 -11.73 -1.58 2.68
CA THR A 49 -13.14 -1.79 3.02
C THR A 49 -13.98 -0.59 2.60
N LYS A 50 -13.51 0.61 2.89
CA LYS A 50 -14.21 1.84 2.54
C LYS A 50 -14.42 2.00 1.05
N ASN A 51 -13.44 1.56 0.25
CA ASN A 51 -13.45 1.73 -1.20
C ASN A 51 -13.85 0.46 -1.95
N ASN A 52 -14.26 -0.58 -1.25
CA ASN A 52 -14.59 -1.87 -1.86
C ASN A 52 -13.44 -2.43 -2.72
N LEU A 53 -12.23 -2.33 -2.21
CA LEU A 53 -11.05 -2.77 -2.92
C LEU A 53 -10.60 -4.14 -2.46
N ASN A 54 -10.06 -4.90 -3.40
CA ASN A 54 -9.31 -6.12 -3.15
C ASN A 54 -7.85 -5.88 -3.49
N ILE A 55 -6.96 -6.50 -2.74
CA ILE A 55 -5.54 -6.38 -3.04
C ILE A 55 -5.21 -6.89 -4.44
N ASN A 56 -5.98 -7.85 -4.95
CA ASN A 56 -5.82 -8.38 -6.30
C ASN A 56 -6.13 -7.35 -7.39
N GLU A 57 -6.85 -6.30 -7.06
CA GLU A 57 -7.17 -5.25 -8.03
C GLU A 57 -6.05 -4.25 -8.20
N LEU A 58 -5.07 -4.25 -7.29
CA LEU A 58 -3.92 -3.36 -7.39
C LEU A 58 -2.95 -3.86 -8.44
N ASP A 59 -2.38 -2.91 -9.19
CA ASP A 59 -1.29 -3.22 -10.12
C ASP A 59 0.07 -3.08 -9.46
N TYR A 60 0.21 -2.08 -8.60
CA TYR A 60 1.48 -1.81 -7.92
C TYR A 60 1.26 -1.41 -6.47
N ILE A 61 2.24 -1.75 -5.64
CA ILE A 61 2.38 -1.18 -4.30
C ILE A 61 3.71 -0.44 -4.29
N SER A 62 3.67 0.85 -3.94
CA SER A 62 4.85 1.70 -3.89
C SER A 62 5.18 1.99 -2.43
N VAL A 63 6.40 1.68 -2.01
CA VAL A 63 6.82 1.82 -0.62
C VAL A 63 7.96 2.84 -0.55
N ALA A 64 7.84 3.80 0.37
CA ALA A 64 8.90 4.78 0.61
C ALA A 64 10.08 4.10 1.32
N LEU A 65 11.27 4.29 0.77
CA LEU A 65 12.52 3.73 1.31
C LEU A 65 13.28 4.73 2.18
N GLY A 66 12.84 5.98 2.16
CA GLY A 66 13.51 7.06 2.87
C GLY A 66 13.31 8.37 2.12
N PRO A 67 14.04 9.44 2.48
CA PRO A 67 13.85 10.73 1.82
C PRO A 67 14.01 10.62 0.30
N GLY A 68 12.92 10.88 -0.42
CA GLY A 68 12.92 10.93 -1.88
C GLY A 68 12.99 9.60 -2.60
N GLY A 69 13.01 8.45 -1.89
CA GLY A 69 13.11 7.15 -2.53
C GLY A 69 11.87 6.29 -2.37
N PHE A 70 11.45 5.65 -3.46
CA PHE A 70 10.33 4.71 -3.46
C PHE A 70 10.69 3.46 -4.25
N THR A 71 10.13 2.33 -3.82
CA THR A 71 10.20 1.07 -4.56
C THR A 71 8.77 0.68 -4.96
N ALA A 72 8.58 0.31 -6.22
CA ALA A 72 7.28 -0.14 -6.71
C ALA A 72 7.34 -1.64 -7.00
N ILE A 73 6.35 -2.38 -6.50
CA ILE A 73 6.27 -3.82 -6.64
C ILE A 73 4.96 -4.15 -7.38
N ARG A 74 5.05 -4.97 -8.42
CA ARG A 74 3.87 -5.43 -9.14
C ARG A 74 3.17 -6.51 -8.32
N VAL A 75 1.93 -6.24 -7.96
CA VAL A 75 1.15 -7.12 -7.09
C VAL A 75 0.93 -8.50 -7.74
N GLY A 76 0.56 -8.51 -9.01
CA GLY A 76 0.28 -9.77 -9.70
C GLY A 76 1.46 -10.73 -9.72
N ILE A 77 2.66 -10.20 -9.96
CA ILE A 77 3.88 -11.02 -9.97
C ILE A 77 4.17 -11.55 -8.57
N SER A 78 4.04 -10.69 -7.55
CA SER A 78 4.29 -11.08 -6.16
C SER A 78 3.37 -12.22 -5.73
N PHE A 79 2.10 -12.15 -6.09
CA PHE A 79 1.16 -13.22 -5.76
C PHE A 79 1.50 -14.53 -6.45
N ALA A 80 1.86 -14.47 -7.72
CA ALA A 80 2.23 -15.66 -8.46
C ALA A 80 3.44 -16.33 -7.84
N MET A 81 4.45 -15.56 -7.47
CA MET A 81 5.65 -16.08 -6.82
C MET A 81 5.35 -16.66 -5.45
N GLY A 82 4.52 -15.97 -4.67
CA GLY A 82 4.12 -16.46 -3.36
C GLY A 82 3.42 -17.81 -3.43
N ARG A 83 2.53 -17.98 -4.38
CA ARG A 83 1.85 -19.24 -4.57
C ARG A 83 2.80 -20.36 -4.95
N SER A 84 3.79 -20.07 -5.76
CA SER A 84 4.77 -21.04 -6.15
C SER A 84 5.59 -21.51 -4.95
N GLU A 85 5.88 -20.63 -4.04
CA GLU A 85 6.68 -20.93 -2.87
C GLU A 85 5.92 -21.73 -1.82
N GLU A 86 4.62 -21.65 -1.79
CA GLU A 86 3.80 -22.36 -0.83
C GLU A 86 3.65 -23.86 -1.11
N ARG A 87 4.16 -24.32 -2.20
CA ARG A 87 4.07 -25.73 -2.56
C ARG A 87 5.25 -26.55 -2.06
#